data_b1304f562a974598342f00acf146ed8c
#
_entry.id   b1304f562a974598342f00acf146ed8c
#
_cell.length_a   1.000
_cell.length_b   1.000
_cell.length_c   1.000
_cell.angle_alpha   90.00
_cell.angle_beta   90.00
_cell.angle_gamma   90.00
#
_symmetry.space_group_name_H-M   'P 1'
#
loop_
_entity.id
_entity.type
_entity.pdbx_description
1 polymer ?
#
loop_
_entity_poly.entity_id
_entity_poly.type
_entity_poly.pdbx_seq_one_letter_code
_entity_poly.pdbx_strand_id
1 'polypeptide(L)'
;MARRANVIASVFAALVIGAGLAGVSRAQDCPRGDLDKAYCDRDGDLVADTPAQTVNPSTLIFAYTPVEDPAVYTKVWDGFIKHMEKVTGKKVVFFPVQSNAAEIEAMRSGRLHIAGFNTGSNPIAVNCAGFVPFAIMAGKDGAFGYEMEIIVPADSAIKTPADIKGKKLAFTAPTSNSGFKAPSALLESEFNLIAKRDYEPVFSGKHDNSVLGVANKDYDAAAIANEVMFRMFERNVVDKAKIRTIYKSETFPTTGYGVAHNLDPALQAKIKEAFFTFPWEGSSLQAEFKGQDKFVPITYKKDWSVIRKIDAASGVKYSCK
;
A
#
# COMPACT_ATOMS: atom_id res chain seq x y z
N MET A 1 15.89 -92.43 31.14
CA MET A 1 15.87 -91.64 29.91
C MET A 1 15.39 -90.21 30.26
N ALA A 2 16.30 -89.28 30.42
CA ALA A 2 16.00 -87.92 30.85
C ALA A 2 16.05 -86.95 29.65
N ARG A 3 14.96 -86.25 29.41
CA ARG A 3 14.91 -85.23 28.42
C ARG A 3 15.20 -83.85 29.11
N ARG A 4 16.27 -83.19 28.68
CA ARG A 4 16.62 -81.85 29.10
C ARG A 4 15.73 -80.85 28.35
N ALA A 5 15.11 -79.92 29.09
CA ALA A 5 14.39 -78.81 28.53
C ALA A 5 15.34 -77.59 28.50
N ASN A 6 15.53 -76.98 27.30
CA ASN A 6 16.25 -75.75 27.10
C ASN A 6 15.33 -74.56 27.32
N VAL A 7 15.69 -73.70 28.28
CA VAL A 7 15.01 -72.44 28.49
C VAL A 7 15.71 -71.39 27.63
N ILE A 8 15.00 -70.83 26.68
CA ILE A 8 15.46 -69.66 25.86
C ILE A 8 14.97 -68.38 26.55
N ALA A 9 15.91 -67.62 27.05
CA ALA A 9 15.64 -66.32 27.61
C ALA A 9 15.51 -65.28 26.47
N SER A 10 14.31 -64.76 26.26
CA SER A 10 14.04 -63.69 25.29
C SER A 10 14.31 -62.33 25.96
N VAL A 11 15.33 -61.62 25.47
CA VAL A 11 15.62 -60.26 25.85
C VAL A 11 14.69 -59.34 25.02
N PHE A 12 13.73 -58.70 25.68
CA PHE A 12 12.95 -57.63 25.08
C PHE A 12 13.74 -56.33 25.14
N ALA A 13 14.25 -55.88 23.99
CA ALA A 13 14.79 -54.51 23.83
C ALA A 13 13.62 -53.52 23.72
N ALA A 14 13.40 -52.70 24.74
CA ALA A 14 12.42 -51.65 24.69
C ALA A 14 12.95 -50.48 23.81
N LEU A 15 12.36 -50.34 22.61
CA LEU A 15 12.59 -49.20 21.71
C LEU A 15 11.83 -48.01 22.28
N VAL A 16 12.54 -47.04 22.92
CA VAL A 16 11.98 -45.73 23.31
C VAL A 16 11.85 -44.91 22.04
N ILE A 17 10.67 -44.85 21.46
CA ILE A 17 10.32 -43.91 20.39
C ILE A 17 10.16 -42.54 21.05
N GLY A 18 11.18 -41.70 20.94
CA GLY A 18 11.13 -40.32 21.30
C GLY A 18 10.13 -39.58 20.33
N ALA A 19 8.90 -39.39 20.77
CA ALA A 19 7.96 -38.52 20.09
C ALA A 19 8.50 -37.09 20.19
N GLY A 20 9.15 -36.65 19.13
CA GLY A 20 9.46 -35.24 18.93
C GLY A 20 8.14 -34.46 18.93
N LEU A 21 7.88 -33.74 20.00
CA LEU A 21 6.82 -32.72 20.06
C LEU A 21 7.18 -31.67 19.01
N ALA A 22 6.62 -31.81 17.79
CA ALA A 22 6.53 -30.70 16.87
C ALA A 22 5.79 -29.57 17.61
N GLY A 23 6.54 -28.55 18.01
CA GLY A 23 5.98 -27.39 18.65
C GLY A 23 4.93 -26.78 17.73
N VAL A 24 3.68 -27.01 18.04
CA VAL A 24 2.57 -26.22 17.47
C VAL A 24 2.87 -24.80 17.87
N SER A 25 3.31 -23.97 16.91
CA SER A 25 3.45 -22.53 17.10
C SER A 25 2.07 -22.03 17.52
N ARG A 26 1.86 -21.86 18.83
CA ARG A 26 0.66 -21.19 19.34
C ARG A 26 0.69 -19.79 18.78
N ALA A 27 -0.41 -19.41 18.12
CA ALA A 27 -0.67 -18.01 17.80
C ALA A 27 -0.37 -17.19 19.05
N GLN A 28 0.54 -16.22 18.92
CA GLN A 28 1.03 -15.45 20.06
C GLN A 28 -0.16 -14.65 20.61
N ASP A 29 -0.56 -14.94 21.84
CA ASP A 29 -1.64 -14.21 22.52
C ASP A 29 -1.09 -12.85 22.97
N CYS A 30 -1.31 -11.83 22.15
CA CYS A 30 -0.81 -10.47 22.35
C CYS A 30 -1.81 -9.43 21.82
N PRO A 31 -1.79 -8.19 22.36
CA PRO A 31 -2.56 -7.09 21.79
C PRO A 31 -2.26 -6.93 20.31
N ARG A 32 -3.27 -6.69 19.47
CA ARG A 32 -3.09 -6.56 18.02
C ARG A 32 -4.10 -5.65 17.30
N GLY A 33 -5.16 -5.21 17.97
CA GLY A 33 -6.22 -4.44 17.31
C GLY A 33 -6.73 -5.14 16.05
N ASP A 34 -6.66 -4.44 14.91
CA ASP A 34 -7.09 -4.94 13.59
C ASP A 34 -6.00 -5.74 12.85
N LEU A 35 -4.80 -5.88 13.42
CA LEU A 35 -3.70 -6.62 12.79
C LEU A 35 -4.03 -8.11 12.65
N ASP A 36 -3.50 -8.74 11.60
CA ASP A 36 -3.58 -10.19 11.42
C ASP A 36 -3.01 -10.92 12.65
N LYS A 37 -3.53 -12.14 12.89
CA LYS A 37 -3.11 -13.01 14.01
C LYS A 37 -1.61 -13.31 14.04
N ALA A 38 -0.89 -13.08 12.94
CA ALA A 38 0.55 -13.25 12.86
C ALA A 38 1.34 -12.11 13.54
N TYR A 39 0.68 -10.99 13.84
CA TYR A 39 1.32 -9.77 14.35
C TYR A 39 0.87 -9.42 15.77
N CYS A 40 1.72 -8.68 16.48
CA CYS A 40 1.44 -8.08 17.78
C CYS A 40 1.60 -6.56 17.67
N ASP A 41 0.88 -5.83 18.51
CA ASP A 41 0.97 -4.37 18.71
C ASP A 41 0.92 -4.13 20.22
N ARG A 42 2.09 -4.22 20.89
CA ARG A 42 2.19 -4.12 22.35
C ARG A 42 2.24 -2.68 22.85
N ASP A 43 2.74 -1.78 22.02
CA ASP A 43 2.87 -0.36 22.36
C ASP A 43 1.67 0.48 21.89
N GLY A 44 0.74 -0.14 21.13
CA GLY A 44 -0.51 0.47 20.70
C GLY A 44 -0.33 1.54 19.62
N ASP A 45 0.69 1.44 18.79
CA ASP A 45 0.94 2.36 17.68
C ASP A 45 0.21 1.96 16.38
N LEU A 46 -0.52 0.84 16.41
CA LEU A 46 -1.34 0.25 15.34
C LEU A 46 -0.52 -0.32 14.18
N VAL A 47 0.74 -0.62 14.38
CA VAL A 47 1.58 -1.35 13.42
C VAL A 47 2.18 -2.60 14.07
N ALA A 48 2.67 -3.52 13.25
CA ALA A 48 3.24 -4.76 13.76
C ALA A 48 4.57 -4.52 14.49
N ASP A 49 4.69 -5.02 15.73
CA ASP A 49 5.95 -5.06 16.47
C ASP A 49 7.05 -5.79 15.68
N THR A 50 8.29 -5.38 15.86
CA THR A 50 9.43 -6.15 15.37
C THR A 50 9.52 -7.48 16.15
N PRO A 51 9.52 -8.65 15.47
CA PRO A 51 9.59 -9.95 16.14
C PRO A 51 10.98 -10.22 16.71
N ALA A 52 11.07 -11.20 17.60
CA ALA A 52 12.36 -11.63 18.16
C ALA A 52 13.34 -12.18 17.10
N GLN A 53 12.79 -12.83 16.06
CA GLN A 53 13.57 -13.29 14.92
C GLN A 53 13.42 -12.31 13.77
N THR A 54 14.49 -11.62 13.43
CA THR A 54 14.53 -10.64 12.35
C THR A 54 15.30 -11.15 11.13
N VAL A 55 15.07 -10.52 9.98
CA VAL A 55 15.77 -10.83 8.73
C VAL A 55 16.69 -9.67 8.34
N ASN A 56 17.87 -10.04 7.82
CA ASN A 56 18.86 -9.08 7.33
C ASN A 56 19.32 -9.49 5.93
N PRO A 57 18.50 -9.26 4.88
CA PRO A 57 18.78 -9.71 3.53
C PRO A 57 20.01 -9.01 2.96
N SER A 58 20.75 -9.70 2.09
CA SER A 58 21.87 -9.13 1.34
C SER A 58 21.41 -8.17 0.22
N THR A 59 20.20 -8.38 -0.27
CA THR A 59 19.55 -7.54 -1.28
C THR A 59 18.21 -7.06 -0.77
N LEU A 60 18.00 -5.76 -0.77
CA LEU A 60 16.71 -5.13 -0.45
C LEU A 60 15.87 -5.03 -1.72
N ILE A 61 14.59 -5.34 -1.60
CA ILE A 61 13.62 -5.16 -2.67
C ILE A 61 12.73 -3.98 -2.30
N PHE A 62 12.66 -2.99 -3.19
CA PHE A 62 11.86 -1.78 -3.04
C PHE A 62 10.78 -1.71 -4.12
N ALA A 63 9.54 -1.41 -3.73
CA ALA A 63 8.43 -1.17 -4.64
C ALA A 63 7.78 0.20 -4.39
N TYR A 64 7.18 0.74 -5.43
CA TYR A 64 6.32 1.92 -5.37
C TYR A 64 4.94 1.56 -5.91
N THR A 65 3.92 2.01 -5.22
CA THR A 65 2.51 1.75 -5.53
C THR A 65 2.15 2.00 -6.99
N PRO A 66 1.39 1.10 -7.65
CA PRO A 66 1.06 1.19 -9.07
C PRO A 66 -0.12 2.14 -9.35
N VAL A 67 0.02 3.41 -8.99
CA VAL A 67 -1.00 4.44 -9.26
C VAL A 67 -1.11 4.81 -10.74
N GLU A 68 -0.03 4.56 -11.49
CA GLU A 68 0.10 4.66 -12.94
C GLU A 68 0.81 3.41 -13.48
N ASP A 69 1.11 3.36 -14.78
CA ASP A 69 1.94 2.28 -15.35
C ASP A 69 3.30 2.23 -14.61
N PRO A 70 3.68 1.09 -14.01
CA PRO A 70 4.93 0.98 -13.27
C PRO A 70 6.20 1.27 -14.10
N ALA A 71 6.12 1.16 -15.43
CA ALA A 71 7.23 1.49 -16.32
C ALA A 71 7.65 2.96 -16.23
N VAL A 72 6.70 3.86 -15.89
CA VAL A 72 6.96 5.30 -15.67
C VAL A 72 7.99 5.50 -14.57
N TYR A 73 7.94 4.67 -13.52
CA TYR A 73 8.74 4.86 -12.31
C TYR A 73 10.11 4.18 -12.35
N THR A 74 10.40 3.33 -13.33
CA THR A 74 11.62 2.52 -13.36
C THR A 74 12.90 3.36 -13.25
N LYS A 75 12.94 4.52 -13.93
CA LYS A 75 14.09 5.44 -13.88
C LYS A 75 13.95 6.54 -12.82
N VAL A 76 12.74 6.82 -12.38
CA VAL A 76 12.45 7.87 -11.40
C VAL A 76 13.14 7.57 -10.07
N TRP A 77 13.18 6.30 -9.67
CA TRP A 77 13.75 5.85 -8.41
C TRP A 77 15.26 5.57 -8.44
N ASP A 78 15.93 5.60 -9.60
CA ASP A 78 17.35 5.21 -9.75
C ASP A 78 18.28 5.98 -8.80
N GLY A 79 18.09 7.30 -8.68
CA GLY A 79 18.91 8.15 -7.81
C GLY A 79 18.70 7.81 -6.33
N PHE A 80 17.45 7.59 -5.94
CA PHE A 80 17.09 7.20 -4.58
C PHE A 80 17.62 5.80 -4.22
N ILE A 81 17.53 4.86 -5.14
CA ILE A 81 18.06 3.49 -4.96
C ILE A 81 19.57 3.52 -4.71
N LYS A 82 20.34 4.25 -5.54
CA LYS A 82 21.78 4.41 -5.35
C LYS A 82 22.12 5.05 -4.00
N HIS A 83 21.34 6.06 -3.58
CA HIS A 83 21.52 6.66 -2.28
C HIS A 83 21.25 5.65 -1.14
N MET A 84 20.17 4.88 -1.23
CA MET A 84 19.84 3.84 -0.27
C MET A 84 20.90 2.74 -0.20
N GLU A 85 21.46 2.32 -1.35
CA GLU A 85 22.59 1.37 -1.40
C GLU A 85 23.81 1.92 -0.64
N LYS A 86 24.14 3.20 -0.85
CA LYS A 86 25.25 3.87 -0.16
C LYS A 86 25.07 3.90 1.36
N VAL A 87 23.86 4.25 1.84
CA VAL A 87 23.57 4.40 3.26
C VAL A 87 23.46 3.04 3.96
N THR A 88 22.76 2.09 3.33
CA THR A 88 22.52 0.78 3.93
C THR A 88 23.69 -0.19 3.79
N GLY A 89 24.54 -0.01 2.79
CA GLY A 89 25.57 -0.97 2.39
C GLY A 89 25.01 -2.24 1.75
N LYS A 90 23.74 -2.22 1.31
CA LYS A 90 23.04 -3.34 0.69
C LYS A 90 22.78 -3.05 -0.78
N LYS A 91 22.72 -4.10 -1.61
CA LYS A 91 22.14 -3.99 -2.94
C LYS A 91 20.65 -3.68 -2.82
N VAL A 92 20.14 -2.76 -3.66
CA VAL A 92 18.71 -2.42 -3.70
C VAL A 92 18.18 -2.62 -5.12
N VAL A 93 17.05 -3.33 -5.24
CA VAL A 93 16.43 -3.62 -6.54
C VAL A 93 15.01 -3.05 -6.53
N PHE A 94 14.69 -2.24 -7.54
CA PHE A 94 13.31 -1.79 -7.78
C PHE A 94 12.48 -2.93 -8.37
N PHE A 95 11.32 -3.17 -7.76
CA PHE A 95 10.38 -4.18 -8.18
C PHE A 95 9.09 -3.51 -8.71
N PRO A 96 8.89 -3.44 -10.03
CA PRO A 96 7.69 -2.85 -10.62
C PRO A 96 6.48 -3.76 -10.40
N VAL A 97 5.60 -3.37 -9.50
CA VAL A 97 4.36 -4.10 -9.19
C VAL A 97 3.21 -3.64 -10.09
N GLN A 98 2.31 -4.56 -10.46
CA GLN A 98 1.21 -4.28 -11.38
C GLN A 98 -0.11 -3.93 -10.68
N SER A 99 -0.24 -4.28 -9.40
CA SER A 99 -1.44 -3.99 -8.60
C SER A 99 -1.11 -3.87 -7.13
N ASN A 100 -1.95 -3.14 -6.39
CA ASN A 100 -1.84 -3.04 -4.93
C ASN A 100 -1.89 -4.41 -4.25
N ALA A 101 -2.72 -5.33 -4.74
CA ALA A 101 -2.81 -6.68 -4.19
C ALA A 101 -1.49 -7.45 -4.36
N ALA A 102 -0.83 -7.34 -5.52
CA ALA A 102 0.47 -7.96 -5.76
C ALA A 102 1.56 -7.36 -4.87
N GLU A 103 1.52 -6.04 -4.61
CA GLU A 103 2.45 -5.35 -3.73
C GLU A 103 2.31 -5.82 -2.27
N ILE A 104 1.07 -5.86 -1.76
CA ILE A 104 0.75 -6.35 -0.41
C ILE A 104 1.19 -7.81 -0.25
N GLU A 105 0.89 -8.68 -1.23
CA GLU A 105 1.27 -10.09 -1.19
C GLU A 105 2.79 -10.29 -1.26
N ALA A 106 3.50 -9.46 -2.03
CA ALA A 106 4.97 -9.52 -2.07
C ALA A 106 5.59 -9.20 -0.70
N MET A 107 5.03 -8.22 0.03
CA MET A 107 5.48 -7.89 1.39
C MET A 107 5.09 -8.98 2.39
N ARG A 108 3.84 -9.43 2.38
CA ARG A 108 3.33 -10.47 3.26
C ARG A 108 4.13 -11.78 3.15
N SER A 109 4.57 -12.12 1.94
CA SER A 109 5.38 -13.31 1.67
C SER A 109 6.90 -13.12 1.90
N GLY A 110 7.33 -11.96 2.40
CA GLY A 110 8.74 -11.66 2.65
C GLY A 110 9.59 -11.39 1.40
N ARG A 111 8.98 -11.22 0.23
CA ARG A 111 9.67 -10.90 -1.03
C ARG A 111 9.87 -9.40 -1.26
N LEU A 112 9.20 -8.56 -0.49
CA LEU A 112 9.30 -7.10 -0.54
C LEU A 112 9.70 -6.59 0.84
N HIS A 113 10.71 -5.73 0.90
CA HIS A 113 11.31 -5.27 2.14
C HIS A 113 10.99 -3.81 2.45
N ILE A 114 10.91 -2.98 1.42
CA ILE A 114 10.66 -1.54 1.48
C ILE A 114 9.56 -1.22 0.47
N ALA A 115 8.56 -0.46 0.86
CA ALA A 115 7.48 -0.11 -0.05
C ALA A 115 6.98 1.31 0.13
N GLY A 116 6.39 1.84 -0.94
CA GLY A 116 5.51 2.98 -0.89
C GLY A 116 4.09 2.54 -1.20
N PHE A 117 3.25 2.33 -0.18
CA PHE A 117 1.83 1.98 -0.38
C PHE A 117 0.96 3.23 -0.49
N ASN A 118 0.06 3.26 -1.48
CA ASN A 118 -0.88 4.37 -1.62
C ASN A 118 -1.83 4.48 -0.41
N THR A 119 -2.49 5.61 -0.30
CA THR A 119 -3.37 5.99 0.82
C THR A 119 -4.32 4.89 1.25
N GLY A 120 -5.03 4.28 0.29
CA GLY A 120 -6.08 3.29 0.58
C GLY A 120 -5.57 1.86 0.75
N SER A 121 -4.42 1.49 0.16
CA SER A 121 -3.81 0.17 0.34
C SER A 121 -2.95 0.09 1.60
N ASN A 122 -2.50 1.23 2.12
CA ASN A 122 -1.66 1.32 3.31
C ASN A 122 -2.29 0.61 4.54
N PRO A 123 -3.57 0.83 4.92
CA PRO A 123 -4.18 0.10 6.03
C PRO A 123 -4.19 -1.41 5.84
N ILE A 124 -4.41 -1.88 4.60
CA ILE A 124 -4.40 -3.32 4.31
C ILE A 124 -2.97 -3.87 4.47
N ALA A 125 -1.96 -3.16 3.96
CA ALA A 125 -0.55 -3.55 4.10
C ALA A 125 -0.12 -3.59 5.57
N VAL A 126 -0.51 -2.60 6.37
CA VAL A 126 -0.27 -2.56 7.83
C VAL A 126 -0.89 -3.79 8.51
N ASN A 127 -2.18 -4.01 8.28
CA ASN A 127 -2.91 -5.06 9.00
C ASN A 127 -2.55 -6.47 8.51
N CYS A 128 -2.27 -6.66 7.21
CA CYS A 128 -2.14 -7.97 6.60
C CYS A 128 -0.72 -8.35 6.14
N ALA A 129 0.19 -7.41 6.04
CA ALA A 129 1.55 -7.66 5.54
C ALA A 129 2.67 -7.20 6.49
N GLY A 130 2.31 -6.70 7.68
CA GLY A 130 3.29 -6.20 8.63
C GLY A 130 4.07 -4.99 8.11
N PHE A 131 3.43 -4.15 7.32
CA PHE A 131 4.02 -2.91 6.84
C PHE A 131 4.09 -1.87 7.96
N VAL A 132 5.24 -1.24 8.15
CA VAL A 132 5.48 -0.19 9.13
C VAL A 132 5.79 1.12 8.40
N PRO A 133 4.80 1.97 8.13
CA PRO A 133 5.02 3.26 7.48
C PRO A 133 5.72 4.23 8.42
N PHE A 134 6.68 5.00 7.89
CA PHE A 134 7.45 5.97 8.68
C PHE A 134 7.72 7.30 7.95
N ALA A 135 7.50 7.35 6.64
CA ALA A 135 7.78 8.55 5.84
C ALA A 135 6.70 8.82 4.80
N ILE A 136 6.59 10.09 4.42
CA ILE A 136 5.77 10.59 3.31
C ILE A 136 6.54 11.68 2.57
N MET A 137 6.27 11.87 1.28
CA MET A 137 6.81 13.01 0.52
C MET A 137 6.11 14.30 0.93
N ALA A 138 6.86 15.39 1.03
CA ALA A 138 6.37 16.72 1.42
C ALA A 138 7.08 17.83 0.68
N GLY A 139 6.43 18.97 0.57
CA GLY A 139 7.02 20.21 0.08
C GLY A 139 8.06 20.81 1.04
N LYS A 140 8.68 21.92 0.64
CA LYS A 140 9.69 22.63 1.44
C LYS A 140 9.20 23.01 2.84
N ASP A 141 7.94 23.41 2.94
CA ASP A 141 7.27 23.78 4.20
C ASP A 141 6.88 22.58 5.07
N GLY A 142 7.02 21.34 4.54
CA GLY A 142 6.61 20.11 5.20
C GLY A 142 5.15 19.75 4.99
N ALA A 143 4.40 20.53 4.23
CA ALA A 143 3.03 20.17 3.86
C ALA A 143 3.03 18.96 2.93
N PHE A 144 2.07 18.06 3.14
CA PHE A 144 1.87 16.88 2.30
C PHE A 144 0.38 16.60 2.12
N GLY A 145 0.08 15.87 1.09
CA GLY A 145 -1.28 15.42 0.83
C GLY A 145 -1.69 15.64 -0.61
N TYR A 146 -2.87 15.12 -0.93
CA TYR A 146 -3.52 15.22 -2.24
C TYR A 146 -5.04 15.25 -2.06
N GLU A 147 -5.76 15.63 -3.12
CA GLU A 147 -7.21 15.63 -3.13
C GLU A 147 -7.75 14.54 -4.06
N MET A 148 -8.86 13.93 -3.67
CA MET A 148 -9.70 13.19 -4.59
C MET A 148 -10.46 14.18 -5.46
N GLU A 149 -10.40 14.00 -6.78
CA GLU A 149 -11.24 14.75 -7.71
C GLU A 149 -12.17 13.82 -8.47
N ILE A 150 -13.40 14.30 -8.69
CA ILE A 150 -14.30 13.71 -9.69
C ILE A 150 -14.19 14.58 -10.95
N ILE A 151 -13.79 13.94 -12.04
CA ILE A 151 -13.53 14.57 -13.32
C ILE A 151 -14.52 14.08 -14.39
N VAL A 152 -14.79 14.94 -15.37
CA VAL A 152 -15.67 14.68 -16.50
C VAL A 152 -15.06 15.23 -17.79
N PRO A 153 -15.49 14.79 -19.00
CA PRO A 153 -15.13 15.49 -20.24
C PRO A 153 -15.47 16.97 -20.16
N ALA A 154 -14.62 17.84 -20.71
CA ALA A 154 -14.77 19.29 -20.59
C ALA A 154 -16.13 19.81 -21.08
N ASP A 155 -16.67 19.20 -22.14
CA ASP A 155 -17.97 19.54 -22.75
C ASP A 155 -19.15 18.75 -22.14
N SER A 156 -18.93 17.97 -21.08
CA SER A 156 -19.98 17.18 -20.41
C SER A 156 -21.07 18.06 -19.81
N ALA A 157 -22.33 17.58 -19.89
CA ALA A 157 -23.47 18.19 -19.21
C ALA A 157 -23.43 17.99 -17.67
N ILE A 158 -22.66 17.02 -17.16
CA ILE A 158 -22.50 16.73 -15.72
C ILE A 158 -21.81 17.93 -15.06
N LYS A 159 -22.44 18.57 -14.08
CA LYS A 159 -21.90 19.75 -13.36
C LYS A 159 -21.53 19.45 -11.91
N THR A 160 -22.22 18.50 -11.28
CA THR A 160 -22.11 18.15 -9.87
C THR A 160 -22.08 16.63 -9.72
N PRO A 161 -21.65 16.08 -8.57
CA PRO A 161 -21.71 14.65 -8.29
C PRO A 161 -23.15 14.08 -8.37
N ALA A 162 -24.19 14.87 -8.11
CA ALA A 162 -25.57 14.43 -8.25
C ALA A 162 -25.96 14.05 -9.71
N ASP A 163 -25.34 14.69 -10.70
CA ASP A 163 -25.59 14.44 -12.12
C ASP A 163 -25.00 13.12 -12.63
N ILE A 164 -24.25 12.40 -11.76
CA ILE A 164 -23.70 11.05 -12.06
C ILE A 164 -24.82 10.00 -12.15
N LYS A 165 -26.03 10.31 -11.66
CA LYS A 165 -27.16 9.39 -11.75
C LYS A 165 -27.42 8.96 -13.22
N GLY A 166 -27.46 7.64 -13.45
CA GLY A 166 -27.64 7.03 -14.77
C GLY A 166 -26.39 7.09 -15.67
N LYS A 167 -25.22 7.44 -15.15
CA LYS A 167 -23.97 7.59 -15.88
C LYS A 167 -22.97 6.47 -15.55
N LYS A 168 -21.96 6.33 -16.43
CA LYS A 168 -20.83 5.43 -16.23
C LYS A 168 -19.73 6.17 -15.47
N LEU A 169 -19.48 5.75 -14.23
CA LEU A 169 -18.42 6.30 -13.37
C LEU A 169 -17.22 5.33 -13.29
N ALA A 170 -16.08 5.78 -13.74
CA ALA A 170 -14.85 5.03 -13.60
C ALA A 170 -14.23 5.20 -12.21
N PHE A 171 -14.00 4.08 -11.56
CA PHE A 171 -13.13 3.91 -10.39
C PHE A 171 -11.80 3.32 -10.82
N THR A 172 -10.76 3.42 -9.98
CA THR A 172 -9.43 2.85 -10.29
C THR A 172 -9.34 1.40 -9.84
N ALA A 173 -9.09 1.18 -8.57
CA ALA A 173 -8.98 -0.15 -7.96
C ALA A 173 -9.75 -0.17 -6.63
N PRO A 174 -10.29 -1.33 -6.20
CA PRO A 174 -11.07 -1.43 -4.95
C PRO A 174 -10.33 -1.01 -3.69
N THR A 175 -9.00 -1.06 -3.71
CA THR A 175 -8.13 -0.64 -2.59
C THR A 175 -7.76 0.85 -2.63
N SER A 176 -8.07 1.56 -3.72
CA SER A 176 -7.74 2.99 -3.84
C SER A 176 -8.64 3.84 -2.94
N ASN A 177 -8.04 4.80 -2.22
CA ASN A 177 -8.80 5.79 -1.46
C ASN A 177 -9.56 6.73 -2.39
N SER A 178 -8.85 7.56 -3.18
CA SER A 178 -9.45 8.55 -4.07
C SER A 178 -10.12 7.97 -5.32
N GLY A 179 -9.68 6.78 -5.74
CA GLY A 179 -10.23 6.13 -6.92
C GLY A 179 -11.41 5.18 -6.63
N PHE A 180 -11.79 4.97 -5.36
CA PHE A 180 -12.95 4.11 -5.05
C PHE A 180 -13.57 4.41 -3.68
N LYS A 181 -12.83 4.28 -2.55
CA LYS A 181 -13.42 4.31 -1.21
C LYS A 181 -14.07 5.66 -0.89
N ALA A 182 -13.30 6.74 -0.99
CA ALA A 182 -13.79 8.08 -0.69
C ALA A 182 -14.93 8.54 -1.64
N PRO A 183 -14.80 8.41 -2.98
CA PRO A 183 -15.91 8.81 -3.85
C PRO A 183 -17.15 7.94 -3.70
N SER A 184 -17.03 6.64 -3.39
CA SER A 184 -18.20 5.79 -3.12
C SER A 184 -18.92 6.24 -1.86
N ALA A 185 -18.18 6.49 -0.77
CA ALA A 185 -18.74 6.99 0.48
C ALA A 185 -19.41 8.37 0.30
N LEU A 186 -18.77 9.29 -0.44
CA LEU A 186 -19.32 10.60 -0.76
C LEU A 186 -20.65 10.49 -1.53
N LEU A 187 -20.66 9.71 -2.62
CA LEU A 187 -21.86 9.56 -3.46
C LEU A 187 -23.02 8.96 -2.68
N GLU A 188 -22.76 7.98 -1.82
CA GLU A 188 -23.80 7.36 -0.99
C GLU A 188 -24.27 8.29 0.13
N SER A 189 -23.36 8.90 0.90
CA SER A 189 -23.73 9.67 2.09
C SER A 189 -24.30 11.06 1.78
N GLU A 190 -23.76 11.76 0.79
CA GLU A 190 -24.15 13.14 0.50
C GLU A 190 -25.15 13.26 -0.65
N PHE A 191 -25.10 12.33 -1.62
CA PHE A 191 -25.96 12.40 -2.80
C PHE A 191 -26.97 11.25 -2.89
N ASN A 192 -26.96 10.30 -1.95
CA ASN A 192 -27.81 9.10 -1.93
C ASN A 192 -27.74 8.31 -3.27
N LEU A 193 -26.56 8.26 -3.87
CA LEU A 193 -26.26 7.53 -5.10
C LEU A 193 -25.51 6.23 -4.79
N ILE A 194 -26.14 5.09 -5.04
CA ILE A 194 -25.61 3.75 -4.79
C ILE A 194 -25.16 3.12 -6.11
N ALA A 195 -23.93 2.59 -6.10
CA ALA A 195 -23.35 1.89 -7.25
C ALA A 195 -24.27 0.74 -7.72
N LYS A 196 -24.36 0.53 -9.02
CA LYS A 196 -25.24 -0.45 -9.71
C LYS A 196 -26.75 -0.17 -9.61
N ARG A 197 -27.22 0.60 -8.64
CA ARG A 197 -28.60 1.05 -8.53
C ARG A 197 -28.81 2.37 -9.28
N ASP A 198 -27.95 3.35 -9.01
CA ASP A 198 -28.12 4.73 -9.47
C ASP A 198 -27.11 5.12 -10.56
N TYR A 199 -25.97 4.44 -10.64
CA TYR A 199 -24.96 4.65 -11.67
C TYR A 199 -24.21 3.34 -11.98
N GLU A 200 -23.57 3.27 -13.17
CA GLU A 200 -22.77 2.13 -13.62
C GLU A 200 -21.32 2.29 -13.15
N PRO A 201 -20.85 1.54 -12.13
CA PRO A 201 -19.45 1.57 -11.73
C PRO A 201 -18.59 0.69 -12.65
N VAL A 202 -17.48 1.22 -13.15
CA VAL A 202 -16.48 0.47 -13.89
C VAL A 202 -15.12 0.65 -13.25
N PHE A 203 -14.22 -0.33 -13.36
CA PHE A 203 -12.88 -0.25 -12.80
C PHE A 203 -11.85 -0.16 -13.93
N SER A 204 -11.14 0.97 -14.02
CA SER A 204 -10.09 1.23 -15.01
C SER A 204 -8.74 0.59 -14.65
N GLY A 205 -8.58 0.16 -13.39
CA GLY A 205 -7.37 -0.41 -12.83
C GLY A 205 -6.41 0.62 -12.22
N LYS A 206 -6.20 1.77 -12.86
CA LYS A 206 -5.24 2.81 -12.44
C LYS A 206 -5.76 4.22 -12.74
N HIS A 207 -5.14 5.24 -12.12
CA HIS A 207 -5.57 6.63 -12.27
C HIS A 207 -5.34 7.18 -13.68
N ASP A 208 -4.21 6.85 -14.31
CA ASP A 208 -3.90 7.24 -15.69
C ASP A 208 -4.95 6.74 -16.69
N ASN A 209 -5.37 5.48 -16.56
CA ASN A 209 -6.44 4.91 -17.39
C ASN A 209 -7.78 5.66 -17.19
N SER A 210 -8.11 6.02 -15.93
CA SER A 210 -9.32 6.80 -15.64
C SER A 210 -9.29 8.17 -16.30
N VAL A 211 -8.15 8.87 -16.19
CA VAL A 211 -7.94 10.21 -16.76
C VAL A 211 -8.04 10.16 -18.30
N LEU A 212 -7.34 9.20 -18.94
CA LEU A 212 -7.38 9.00 -20.39
C LEU A 212 -8.79 8.64 -20.86
N GLY A 213 -9.48 7.74 -20.14
CA GLY A 213 -10.83 7.33 -20.50
C GLY A 213 -11.84 8.48 -20.44
N VAL A 214 -11.70 9.41 -19.49
CA VAL A 214 -12.52 10.65 -19.48
C VAL A 214 -12.15 11.57 -20.65
N ALA A 215 -10.84 11.78 -20.89
CA ALA A 215 -10.40 12.64 -21.99
C ALA A 215 -10.83 12.12 -23.37
N ASN A 216 -10.97 10.80 -23.52
CA ASN A 216 -11.44 10.12 -24.74
C ASN A 216 -12.95 9.88 -24.77
N LYS A 217 -13.68 10.23 -23.70
CA LYS A 217 -15.13 10.02 -23.54
C LYS A 217 -15.55 8.54 -23.47
N ASP A 218 -14.67 7.65 -23.03
CA ASP A 218 -14.99 6.24 -22.74
C ASP A 218 -15.80 6.10 -21.45
N TYR A 219 -15.65 7.09 -20.54
CA TYR A 219 -16.36 7.21 -19.29
C TYR A 219 -17.04 8.58 -19.19
N ASP A 220 -18.23 8.64 -18.62
CA ASP A 220 -18.95 9.89 -18.38
C ASP A 220 -18.31 10.72 -17.27
N ALA A 221 -17.76 10.03 -16.27
CA ALA A 221 -17.02 10.60 -15.14
C ALA A 221 -15.96 9.62 -14.62
N ALA A 222 -14.99 10.12 -13.86
CA ALA A 222 -14.05 9.29 -13.12
C ALA A 222 -13.66 9.92 -11.80
N ALA A 223 -13.36 9.08 -10.80
CA ALA A 223 -12.76 9.50 -9.53
C ALA A 223 -11.27 9.19 -9.54
N ILE A 224 -10.44 10.20 -9.24
CA ILE A 224 -8.99 10.13 -9.40
C ILE A 224 -8.24 10.81 -8.24
N ALA A 225 -6.92 10.55 -8.17
CA ALA A 225 -5.98 11.35 -7.40
C ALA A 225 -5.51 12.52 -8.27
N ASN A 226 -5.70 13.76 -7.80
CA ASN A 226 -5.37 14.96 -8.58
C ASN A 226 -3.88 15.04 -8.93
N GLU A 227 -3.00 14.59 -8.05
CA GLU A 227 -1.56 14.56 -8.28
C GLU A 227 -1.16 13.74 -9.52
N VAL A 228 -1.85 12.60 -9.77
CA VAL A 228 -1.62 11.77 -10.96
C VAL A 228 -2.05 12.53 -12.22
N MET A 229 -3.25 13.12 -12.19
CA MET A 229 -3.74 13.92 -13.32
C MET A 229 -2.81 15.10 -13.64
N PHE A 230 -2.33 15.80 -12.62
CA PHE A 230 -1.40 16.93 -12.81
C PHE A 230 -0.07 16.48 -13.44
N ARG A 231 0.51 15.36 -12.99
CA ARG A 231 1.71 14.78 -13.64
C ARG A 231 1.46 14.41 -15.09
N MET A 232 0.28 13.88 -15.43
CA MET A 232 -0.09 13.57 -16.82
C MET A 232 -0.17 14.84 -17.67
N PHE A 233 -0.69 15.95 -17.14
CA PHE A 233 -0.68 17.25 -17.82
C PHE A 233 0.75 17.74 -18.05
N GLU A 234 1.61 17.69 -17.04
CA GLU A 234 3.00 18.11 -17.12
C GLU A 234 3.83 17.31 -18.14
N ARG A 235 3.53 16.01 -18.25
CA ARG A 235 4.15 15.12 -19.25
C ARG A 235 3.51 15.22 -20.64
N ASN A 236 2.50 16.07 -20.81
CA ASN A 236 1.71 16.18 -22.04
C ASN A 236 1.09 14.84 -22.50
N VAL A 237 0.77 13.94 -21.58
CA VAL A 237 0.09 12.66 -21.85
C VAL A 237 -1.39 12.90 -22.19
N VAL A 238 -1.99 13.94 -21.60
CA VAL A 238 -3.36 14.34 -21.85
C VAL A 238 -3.47 15.87 -21.87
N ASP A 239 -4.32 16.40 -22.75
CA ASP A 239 -4.60 17.82 -22.82
C ASP A 239 -5.57 18.22 -21.69
N LYS A 240 -5.13 19.15 -20.84
CA LYS A 240 -5.94 19.70 -19.74
C LYS A 240 -7.28 20.26 -20.23
N ALA A 241 -7.35 20.82 -21.44
CA ALA A 241 -8.57 21.38 -22.01
C ALA A 241 -9.68 20.34 -22.27
N LYS A 242 -9.35 19.04 -22.25
CA LYS A 242 -10.31 17.93 -22.45
C LYS A 242 -11.05 17.54 -21.18
N ILE A 243 -10.61 18.00 -20.00
CA ILE A 243 -11.08 17.54 -18.71
C ILE A 243 -11.57 18.71 -17.85
N ARG A 244 -12.62 18.47 -17.10
CA ARG A 244 -13.14 19.41 -16.10
C ARG A 244 -13.41 18.68 -14.79
N THR A 245 -12.96 19.28 -13.69
CA THR A 245 -13.26 18.82 -12.33
C THR A 245 -14.63 19.33 -11.89
N ILE A 246 -15.43 18.45 -11.30
CA ILE A 246 -16.75 18.76 -10.75
C ILE A 246 -16.83 18.64 -9.22
N TYR A 247 -15.81 18.00 -8.60
CA TYR A 247 -15.71 17.87 -7.15
C TYR A 247 -14.25 17.72 -6.73
N LYS A 248 -13.91 18.30 -5.58
CA LYS A 248 -12.64 18.13 -4.86
C LYS A 248 -12.91 17.80 -3.40
N SER A 249 -12.17 16.84 -2.87
CA SER A 249 -12.25 16.47 -1.46
C SER A 249 -11.37 17.37 -0.58
N GLU A 250 -11.48 17.18 0.74
CA GLU A 250 -10.43 17.53 1.68
C GLU A 250 -9.14 16.77 1.37
N THR A 251 -8.03 17.28 1.92
CA THR A 251 -6.70 16.69 1.71
C THR A 251 -6.54 15.36 2.44
N PHE A 252 -6.08 14.34 1.72
CA PHE A 252 -5.68 13.05 2.23
C PHE A 252 -4.17 12.89 2.26
N PRO A 253 -3.59 12.05 3.16
CA PRO A 253 -2.18 11.66 3.06
C PRO A 253 -1.93 10.93 1.74
N THR A 254 -0.79 11.16 1.11
CA THR A 254 -0.40 10.50 -0.14
C THR A 254 0.14 9.07 0.13
N THR A 255 1.10 8.62 -0.68
CA THR A 255 1.82 7.37 -0.48
C THR A 255 2.64 7.39 0.81
N GLY A 256 2.38 6.44 1.69
CA GLY A 256 3.21 6.20 2.88
C GLY A 256 4.33 5.23 2.57
N TYR A 257 5.56 5.63 2.90
CA TYR A 257 6.76 4.80 2.73
C TYR A 257 7.12 4.12 4.03
N GLY A 258 7.53 2.86 3.93
CA GLY A 258 7.82 2.06 5.10
C GLY A 258 8.57 0.78 4.79
N VAL A 259 8.72 -0.04 5.83
CA VAL A 259 9.45 -1.30 5.80
C VAL A 259 8.59 -2.47 6.27
N ALA A 260 9.01 -3.69 5.95
CA ALA A 260 8.49 -4.88 6.60
C ALA A 260 8.92 -4.92 8.07
N HIS A 261 7.98 -5.20 8.99
CA HIS A 261 8.16 -5.18 10.45
C HIS A 261 9.31 -6.07 10.95
N ASN A 262 9.60 -7.14 10.21
CA ASN A 262 10.56 -8.17 10.60
C ASN A 262 11.99 -7.93 10.12
N LEU A 263 12.31 -6.79 9.53
CA LEU A 263 13.69 -6.44 9.21
C LEU A 263 14.50 -6.18 10.49
N ASP A 264 15.80 -6.50 10.43
CA ASP A 264 16.74 -6.17 11.49
C ASP A 264 16.64 -4.68 11.91
N PRO A 265 16.55 -4.35 13.20
CA PRO A 265 16.35 -2.96 13.65
C PRO A 265 17.44 -1.99 13.19
N ALA A 266 18.72 -2.43 13.15
CA ALA A 266 19.81 -1.58 12.68
C ALA A 266 19.68 -1.32 11.16
N LEU A 267 19.20 -2.31 10.41
CA LEU A 267 18.90 -2.14 8.99
C LEU A 267 17.71 -1.20 8.78
N GLN A 268 16.62 -1.33 9.57
CA GLN A 268 15.49 -0.40 9.53
C GLN A 268 15.94 1.04 9.79
N ALA A 269 16.82 1.26 10.77
CA ALA A 269 17.35 2.59 11.07
C ALA A 269 18.13 3.18 9.89
N LYS A 270 18.98 2.40 9.22
CA LYS A 270 19.69 2.83 7.99
C LYS A 270 18.75 3.12 6.83
N ILE A 271 17.69 2.33 6.66
CA ILE A 271 16.66 2.59 5.63
C ILE A 271 15.97 3.93 5.92
N LYS A 272 15.56 4.17 7.16
CA LYS A 272 14.97 5.47 7.57
C LYS A 272 15.94 6.63 7.32
N GLU A 273 17.22 6.47 7.69
CA GLU A 273 18.27 7.43 7.39
C GLU A 273 18.35 7.73 5.90
N ALA A 274 18.33 6.72 5.02
CA ALA A 274 18.38 6.92 3.58
C ALA A 274 17.19 7.75 3.06
N PHE A 275 15.99 7.57 3.61
CA PHE A 275 14.84 8.41 3.25
C PHE A 275 15.06 9.87 3.65
N PHE A 276 15.45 10.13 4.90
CA PHE A 276 15.53 11.49 5.44
C PHE A 276 16.80 12.27 5.04
N THR A 277 17.80 11.58 4.49
CA THR A 277 19.05 12.21 4.00
C THR A 277 19.14 12.23 2.46
N PHE A 278 18.09 11.82 1.76
CA PHE A 278 18.09 11.83 0.29
C PHE A 278 18.22 13.25 -0.25
N PRO A 279 19.20 13.52 -1.14
CA PRO A 279 19.36 14.82 -1.76
C PRO A 279 18.31 15.01 -2.88
N TRP A 280 17.30 15.80 -2.61
CA TRP A 280 16.17 16.01 -3.56
C TRP A 280 16.54 16.92 -4.72
N GLU A 281 17.33 17.96 -4.47
CA GLU A 281 17.65 18.99 -5.47
C GLU A 281 18.29 18.37 -6.72
N GLY A 282 17.68 18.62 -7.87
CA GLY A 282 18.11 18.10 -9.16
C GLY A 282 17.89 16.59 -9.38
N SER A 283 17.20 15.91 -8.43
CA SER A 283 16.92 14.49 -8.55
C SER A 283 15.77 14.18 -9.51
N SER A 284 15.74 12.94 -10.01
CA SER A 284 14.60 12.42 -10.78
C SER A 284 13.31 12.38 -9.98
N LEU A 285 13.38 12.21 -8.65
CA LEU A 285 12.20 12.29 -7.78
C LEU A 285 11.61 13.70 -7.77
N GLN A 286 12.43 14.74 -7.61
CA GLN A 286 11.96 16.13 -7.64
C GLN A 286 11.37 16.50 -9.00
N ALA A 287 11.97 16.02 -10.09
CA ALA A 287 11.48 16.26 -11.45
C ALA A 287 10.11 15.62 -11.70
N GLU A 288 9.89 14.40 -11.20
CA GLU A 288 8.62 13.66 -11.37
C GLU A 288 7.55 14.14 -10.36
N PHE A 289 7.91 14.28 -9.09
CA PHE A 289 6.98 14.65 -8.02
C PHE A 289 7.10 16.14 -7.72
N LYS A 290 6.71 16.98 -8.67
CA LYS A 290 6.80 18.43 -8.56
C LYS A 290 6.08 18.95 -7.30
N GLY A 291 6.74 19.87 -6.59
CA GLY A 291 6.26 20.39 -5.31
C GLY A 291 6.62 19.50 -4.11
N GLN A 292 7.25 18.34 -4.35
CA GLN A 292 7.83 17.51 -3.30
C GLN A 292 9.33 17.75 -3.24
N ASP A 293 9.87 18.03 -2.04
CA ASP A 293 11.26 18.44 -1.85
C ASP A 293 11.98 17.65 -0.75
N LYS A 294 11.26 16.79 -0.02
CA LYS A 294 11.81 15.97 1.06
C LYS A 294 10.86 14.85 1.46
N PHE A 295 11.39 13.88 2.19
CA PHE A 295 10.60 12.98 3.02
C PHE A 295 10.47 13.56 4.42
N VAL A 296 9.28 13.46 5.01
CA VAL A 296 9.01 13.84 6.39
C VAL A 296 8.52 12.63 7.20
N PRO A 297 8.83 12.58 8.52
CA PRO A 297 8.37 11.49 9.36
C PRO A 297 6.86 11.54 9.57
N ILE A 298 6.26 10.36 9.61
CA ILE A 298 4.86 10.14 9.93
C ILE A 298 4.69 8.98 10.91
N THR A 299 3.49 8.87 11.48
CA THR A 299 3.04 7.69 12.21
C THR A 299 1.71 7.20 11.64
N TYR A 300 1.54 5.89 11.51
CA TYR A 300 0.30 5.31 11.00
C TYR A 300 -0.91 5.71 11.87
N LYS A 301 -0.72 5.66 13.19
CA LYS A 301 -1.77 5.98 14.16
C LYS A 301 -2.34 7.38 13.99
N LYS A 302 -1.50 8.39 13.75
CA LYS A 302 -1.91 9.80 13.60
C LYS A 302 -2.32 10.10 12.15
N ASP A 303 -1.39 9.87 11.22
CA ASP A 303 -1.47 10.45 9.86
C ASP A 303 -2.42 9.69 8.94
N TRP A 304 -2.76 8.41 9.27
CA TRP A 304 -3.80 7.62 8.59
C TRP A 304 -5.12 7.55 9.35
N SER A 305 -5.32 8.36 10.39
CA SER A 305 -6.54 8.31 11.20
C SER A 305 -7.82 8.60 10.39
N VAL A 306 -7.77 9.55 9.47
CA VAL A 306 -8.89 9.88 8.58
C VAL A 306 -9.25 8.70 7.67
N ILE A 307 -8.26 8.00 7.13
CA ILE A 307 -8.48 6.86 6.24
C ILE A 307 -9.09 5.67 7.00
N ARG A 308 -8.60 5.39 8.21
CA ARG A 308 -9.23 4.35 9.07
C ARG A 308 -10.67 4.68 9.43
N LYS A 309 -11.00 5.96 9.65
CA LYS A 309 -12.39 6.40 9.87
C LYS A 309 -13.27 6.17 8.65
N ILE A 310 -12.77 6.48 7.44
CA ILE A 310 -13.48 6.21 6.18
C ILE A 310 -13.71 4.70 6.01
N ASP A 311 -12.67 3.89 6.22
CA ASP A 311 -12.75 2.44 6.12
C ASP A 311 -13.77 1.86 7.12
N ALA A 312 -13.73 2.31 8.37
CA ALA A 312 -14.68 1.89 9.40
C ALA A 312 -16.12 2.29 9.06
N ALA A 313 -16.35 3.54 8.62
CA ALA A 313 -17.68 4.02 8.22
C ALA A 313 -18.25 3.25 7.01
N SER A 314 -17.37 2.82 6.09
CA SER A 314 -17.71 1.99 4.92
C SER A 314 -17.81 0.49 5.24
N GLY A 315 -17.69 0.09 6.52
CA GLY A 315 -17.74 -1.32 6.92
C GLY A 315 -16.58 -2.18 6.39
N VAL A 316 -15.47 -1.55 6.00
CA VAL A 316 -14.30 -2.27 5.50
C VAL A 316 -13.70 -3.12 6.62
N LYS A 317 -13.58 -4.41 6.37
CA LYS A 317 -12.82 -5.34 7.22
C LYS A 317 -11.57 -5.79 6.47
N TYR A 318 -10.41 -5.69 7.12
CA TYR A 318 -9.16 -6.15 6.53
C TYR A 318 -9.13 -7.68 6.51
N SER A 319 -9.26 -8.27 5.33
CA SER A 319 -9.22 -9.71 5.13
C SER A 319 -7.84 -10.12 4.66
N CYS A 320 -7.10 -10.82 5.51
CA CYS A 320 -5.71 -11.24 5.28
C CYS A 320 -5.64 -12.69 4.76
N LYS A 321 -6.41 -13.02 3.73
CA LYS A 321 -6.46 -14.38 3.15
C LYS A 321 -5.33 -14.60 2.15
#